data_6dfe2563ce9e34ea076ed0d7d3127a80
#
_entry.id   6dfe2563ce9e34ea076ed0d7d3127a80
#
_cell.length_a   1.000
_cell.length_b   1.000
_cell.length_c   1.000
_cell.angle_alpha   90.00
_cell.angle_beta   90.00
_cell.angle_gamma   90.00
#
_symmetry.space_group_name_H-M   'P 1'
#
loop_
_entity.id
_entity.type
_entity.pdbx_description
1 polymer ?
#
loop_
_entity_poly.entity_id
_entity_poly.type
_entity_poly.pdbx_seq_one_letter_code
_entity_poly.pdbx_strand_id
1 'polypeptide(L)'
;YILIYVFDMGMAGAAWASTASYVLCFLFILWFFLSDRSELRISFSHFGLNKAILKEMSALGFVTLARQAVVSITYLLMNNILFSLGGEASVTMYGIIGRMLMFALFPVLGVTQGFLPIAGYNYGAHKFPRVRESINKAIKYAGLLALVIFILIMVFPDAIVSVFTTDEVILAETPSAMRWVFLAIPIIAIQLIGSA
;
A
#
# COMPACT_ATOMS: atom_id res chain seq x y z
N TYR A 1 -6.20 17.22 12.22
CA TYR A 1 -7.21 18.29 12.24
C TYR A 1 -6.88 19.36 13.30
N ILE A 2 -6.67 18.97 14.57
CA ILE A 2 -6.45 19.91 15.70
C ILE A 2 -5.24 20.83 15.44
N LEU A 3 -4.07 20.28 15.11
CA LEU A 3 -2.86 21.08 14.90
C LEU A 3 -2.92 21.98 13.65
N ILE A 4 -3.67 21.57 12.64
CA ILE A 4 -3.79 22.33 11.39
C ILE A 4 -4.83 23.46 11.53
N TYR A 5 -6.03 23.12 12.03
CA TYR A 5 -7.18 24.05 12.01
C TYR A 5 -7.43 24.77 13.34
N VAL A 6 -7.16 24.13 14.49
CA VAL A 6 -7.41 24.76 15.80
C VAL A 6 -6.22 25.58 16.25
N PHE A 7 -5.00 25.07 16.03
CA PHE A 7 -3.76 25.78 16.37
C PHE A 7 -3.18 26.61 15.21
N ASP A 8 -3.82 26.58 14.05
CA ASP A 8 -3.44 27.32 12.82
C ASP A 8 -1.96 27.12 12.41
N MET A 9 -1.42 25.93 12.67
CA MET A 9 -0.02 25.60 12.37
C MET A 9 0.21 25.21 10.91
N GLY A 10 -0.83 25.10 10.08
CA GLY A 10 -0.73 24.75 8.67
C GLY A 10 0.09 23.48 8.42
N MET A 11 1.07 23.55 7.49
CA MET A 11 1.95 22.42 7.14
C MET A 11 2.83 21.94 8.30
N ALA A 12 3.26 22.85 9.17
CA ALA A 12 4.02 22.50 10.37
C ALA A 12 3.17 21.64 11.34
N GLY A 13 1.90 21.95 11.49
CA GLY A 13 0.96 21.15 12.27
C GLY A 13 0.79 19.72 11.74
N ALA A 14 0.74 19.54 10.42
CA ALA A 14 0.70 18.22 9.79
C ALA A 14 1.99 17.42 10.05
N ALA A 15 3.16 18.06 9.96
CA ALA A 15 4.44 17.44 10.24
C ALA A 15 4.56 16.99 11.70
N TRP A 16 4.18 17.84 12.66
CA TRP A 16 4.17 17.50 14.08
C TRP A 16 3.20 16.37 14.41
N ALA A 17 2.00 16.35 13.80
CA ALA A 17 1.04 15.27 13.97
C ALA A 17 1.61 13.91 13.50
N SER A 18 2.26 13.91 12.34
CA SER A 18 2.91 12.71 11.79
C SER A 18 4.06 12.23 12.69
N THR A 19 4.92 13.14 13.13
CA THR A 19 6.03 12.83 14.04
C THR A 19 5.53 12.27 15.37
N ALA A 20 4.53 12.89 15.97
CA ALA A 20 3.91 12.40 17.20
C ALA A 20 3.31 11.00 17.05
N SER A 21 2.66 10.72 15.91
CA SER A 21 2.11 9.40 15.61
C SER A 21 3.20 8.33 15.50
N TYR A 22 4.33 8.62 14.85
CA TYR A 22 5.46 7.69 14.77
C TYR A 22 6.11 7.46 16.13
N VAL A 23 6.26 8.50 16.96
CA VAL A 23 6.80 8.37 18.32
C VAL A 23 5.89 7.49 19.18
N LEU A 24 4.57 7.72 19.13
CA LEU A 24 3.60 6.89 19.87
C LEU A 24 3.63 5.43 19.40
N CYS A 25 3.69 5.21 18.09
CA CYS A 25 3.81 3.87 17.52
C CYS A 25 5.10 3.18 17.99
N PHE A 26 6.24 3.88 17.97
CA PHE A 26 7.51 3.38 18.48
C PHE A 26 7.44 3.02 19.96
N LEU A 27 6.91 3.90 20.79
CA LEU A 27 6.74 3.65 22.23
C LEU A 27 5.83 2.45 22.51
N PHE A 28 4.74 2.31 21.76
CA PHE A 28 3.84 1.17 21.88
C PHE A 28 4.52 -0.16 21.51
N ILE A 29 5.27 -0.17 20.40
CA ILE A 29 6.03 -1.36 19.97
C ILE A 29 7.12 -1.70 20.99
N LEU A 30 7.85 -0.70 21.48
CA LEU A 30 8.88 -0.86 22.50
C LEU A 30 8.28 -1.43 23.80
N TRP A 31 7.17 -0.87 24.25
CA TRP A 31 6.44 -1.40 25.41
C TRP A 31 6.02 -2.85 25.22
N PHE A 32 5.50 -3.21 24.02
CA PHE A 32 5.11 -4.58 23.71
C PHE A 32 6.30 -5.53 23.78
N PHE A 33 7.44 -5.20 23.20
CA PHE A 33 8.64 -6.03 23.21
C PHE A 33 9.31 -6.15 24.60
N LEU A 34 9.15 -5.14 25.44
CA LEU A 34 9.66 -5.16 26.81
C LEU A 34 8.69 -5.85 27.79
N SER A 35 7.44 -6.06 27.40
CA SER A 35 6.45 -6.74 28.22
C SER A 35 6.58 -8.26 28.09
N ASP A 36 6.11 -9.00 29.13
CA ASP A 36 6.06 -10.47 29.13
C ASP A 36 5.08 -11.08 28.11
N ARG A 37 4.39 -10.23 27.32
CA ARG A 37 3.47 -10.65 26.27
C ARG A 37 4.18 -11.02 24.96
N SER A 38 5.44 -10.60 24.80
CA SER A 38 6.24 -10.92 23.63
C SER A 38 6.97 -12.25 23.84
N GLU A 39 6.80 -13.18 22.91
CA GLU A 39 7.61 -14.42 22.85
C GLU A 39 9.07 -14.11 22.42
N LEU A 40 9.28 -12.99 21.72
CA LEU A 40 10.60 -12.55 21.31
C LEU A 40 11.24 -11.67 22.37
N ARG A 41 12.31 -12.16 23.00
CA ARG A 41 13.12 -11.37 23.94
C ARG A 41 14.31 -10.76 23.25
N ILE A 42 14.34 -9.42 23.23
CA ILE A 42 15.50 -8.68 22.72
C ILE A 42 16.61 -8.78 23.76
N SER A 43 17.69 -9.49 23.42
CA SER A 43 18.87 -9.59 24.28
C SER A 43 20.09 -9.06 23.54
N PHE A 44 20.78 -8.12 24.11
CA PHE A 44 22.02 -7.58 23.56
C PHE A 44 23.16 -8.61 23.50
N SER A 45 23.08 -9.69 24.27
CA SER A 45 24.06 -10.77 24.24
C SER A 45 24.06 -11.56 22.92
N HIS A 46 22.98 -11.50 22.15
CA HIS A 46 22.86 -12.16 20.85
C HIS A 46 23.13 -11.21 19.68
N PHE A 47 23.61 -9.99 19.95
CA PHE A 47 23.94 -9.01 18.93
C PHE A 47 25.24 -9.41 18.24
N GLY A 48 25.12 -10.18 17.16
CA GLY A 48 26.25 -10.64 16.36
C GLY A 48 25.95 -10.51 14.87
N LEU A 49 26.92 -10.01 14.11
CA LEU A 49 26.83 -9.94 12.65
C LEU A 49 27.17 -11.31 12.05
N ASN A 50 26.13 -12.07 11.71
CA ASN A 50 26.31 -13.29 10.94
C ASN A 50 26.29 -12.96 9.45
N LYS A 51 27.44 -13.17 8.77
CA LYS A 51 27.61 -12.87 7.33
C LYS A 51 26.60 -13.62 6.43
N ALA A 52 26.23 -14.84 6.79
CA ALA A 52 25.27 -15.63 6.02
C ALA A 52 23.88 -15.00 6.08
N ILE A 53 23.41 -14.66 7.28
CA ILE A 53 22.12 -13.98 7.50
C ILE A 53 22.13 -12.61 6.82
N LEU A 54 23.21 -11.85 6.97
CA LEU A 54 23.33 -10.53 6.36
C LEU A 54 23.26 -10.59 4.82
N LYS A 55 23.92 -11.60 4.21
CA LYS A 55 23.85 -11.82 2.75
C LYS A 55 22.42 -12.12 2.29
N GLU A 56 21.70 -12.99 3.00
CA GLU A 56 20.33 -13.36 2.68
C GLU A 56 19.37 -12.17 2.84
N MET A 57 19.48 -11.44 3.94
CA MET A 57 18.71 -10.20 4.18
C MET A 57 18.99 -9.14 3.10
N SER A 58 20.28 -8.97 2.71
CA SER A 58 20.65 -8.01 1.67
C SER A 58 20.10 -8.40 0.31
N ALA A 59 20.09 -9.69 -0.03
CA ALA A 59 19.53 -10.17 -1.29
C ALA A 59 18.03 -9.91 -1.38
N LEU A 60 17.26 -10.22 -0.32
CA LEU A 60 15.83 -9.95 -0.24
C LEU A 60 15.54 -8.45 -0.21
N GLY A 61 16.30 -7.69 0.55
CA GLY A 61 16.21 -6.23 0.63
C GLY A 61 16.49 -5.56 -0.72
N PHE A 62 17.48 -6.03 -1.47
CA PHE A 62 17.79 -5.51 -2.79
C PHE A 62 16.64 -5.71 -3.79
N VAL A 63 15.99 -6.87 -3.78
CA VAL A 63 14.81 -7.12 -4.63
C VAL A 63 13.68 -6.15 -4.31
N THR A 64 13.42 -5.90 -3.01
CA THR A 64 12.39 -4.96 -2.56
C THR A 64 12.74 -3.52 -2.95
N LEU A 65 14.01 -3.14 -2.79
CA LEU A 65 14.53 -1.82 -3.16
C LEU A 65 14.45 -1.60 -4.67
N ALA A 66 14.83 -2.58 -5.47
CA ALA A 66 14.73 -2.52 -6.93
C ALA A 66 13.27 -2.36 -7.38
N ARG A 67 12.34 -3.12 -6.79
CA ARG A 67 10.90 -2.98 -7.06
C ARG A 67 10.41 -1.57 -6.75
N GLN A 68 10.78 -1.01 -5.60
CA GLN A 68 10.39 0.35 -5.20
C GLN A 68 11.02 1.42 -6.09
N ALA A 69 12.27 1.24 -6.51
CA ALA A 69 12.95 2.15 -7.43
C ALA A 69 12.24 2.21 -8.78
N VAL A 70 11.83 1.05 -9.35
CA VAL A 70 11.07 1.01 -10.60
C VAL A 70 9.76 1.78 -10.47
N VAL A 71 9.01 1.60 -9.38
CA VAL A 71 7.77 2.35 -9.13
C VAL A 71 8.05 3.85 -9.08
N SER A 72 9.06 4.29 -8.33
CA SER A 72 9.42 5.71 -8.20
C SER A 72 9.86 6.32 -9.54
N ILE A 73 10.67 5.61 -10.32
CA ILE A 73 11.09 6.06 -11.66
C ILE A 73 9.87 6.17 -12.58
N THR A 74 8.96 5.21 -12.54
CA THR A 74 7.72 5.25 -13.33
C THR A 74 6.89 6.49 -12.99
N TYR A 75 6.71 6.81 -11.69
CA TYR A 75 6.00 8.02 -11.28
C TYR A 75 6.69 9.30 -11.78
N LEU A 76 8.01 9.39 -11.68
CA LEU A 76 8.76 10.54 -12.18
C LEU A 76 8.62 10.71 -13.69
N LEU A 77 8.75 9.64 -14.45
CA LEU A 77 8.60 9.68 -15.92
C LEU A 77 7.17 10.06 -16.32
N MET A 78 6.17 9.44 -15.70
CA MET A 78 4.76 9.74 -15.98
C MET A 78 4.42 11.19 -15.67
N ASN A 79 4.87 11.72 -14.52
CA ASN A 79 4.64 13.13 -14.18
C ASN A 79 5.27 14.09 -15.22
N ASN A 80 6.50 13.82 -15.65
CA ASN A 80 7.15 14.64 -16.67
C ASN A 80 6.44 14.58 -18.03
N ILE A 81 6.05 13.40 -18.48
CA ILE A 81 5.33 13.20 -19.73
C ILE A 81 3.96 13.89 -19.67
N LEU A 82 3.20 13.67 -18.61
CA LEU A 82 1.87 14.27 -18.45
C LEU A 82 1.94 15.79 -18.33
N PHE A 83 2.95 16.32 -17.63
CA PHE A 83 3.16 17.75 -17.56
C PHE A 83 3.48 18.35 -18.93
N SER A 84 4.28 17.67 -19.75
CA SER A 84 4.63 18.14 -21.09
C SER A 84 3.46 18.11 -22.08
N LEU A 85 2.49 17.20 -21.89
CA LEU A 85 1.35 17.02 -22.79
C LEU A 85 0.12 17.84 -22.38
N GLY A 86 -0.17 17.97 -21.09
CA GLY A 86 -1.39 18.60 -20.58
C GLY A 86 -1.21 19.47 -19.34
N GLY A 87 0.03 19.85 -19.02
CA GLY A 87 0.34 20.78 -17.93
C GLY A 87 -0.05 20.24 -16.53
N GLU A 88 -0.31 21.19 -15.61
CA GLU A 88 -0.63 20.89 -14.21
C GLU A 88 -1.93 20.09 -14.05
N ALA A 89 -2.91 20.31 -14.91
CA ALA A 89 -4.18 19.60 -14.85
C ALA A 89 -3.99 18.08 -15.02
N SER A 90 -3.22 17.65 -16.01
CA SER A 90 -2.94 16.23 -16.28
C SER A 90 -2.16 15.56 -15.14
N VAL A 91 -1.21 16.26 -14.51
CA VAL A 91 -0.49 15.76 -13.35
C VAL A 91 -1.43 15.62 -12.13
N THR A 92 -2.33 16.57 -11.94
CA THR A 92 -3.32 16.54 -10.87
C THR A 92 -4.31 15.36 -11.06
N MET A 93 -4.81 15.15 -12.27
CA MET A 93 -5.66 13.99 -12.62
C MET A 93 -4.94 12.68 -12.31
N TYR A 94 -3.70 12.54 -12.72
CA TYR A 94 -2.88 11.36 -12.43
C TYR A 94 -2.67 11.16 -10.93
N GLY A 95 -2.48 12.23 -10.17
CA GLY A 95 -2.38 12.21 -8.71
C GLY A 95 -3.67 11.72 -8.04
N ILE A 96 -4.84 12.17 -8.50
CA ILE A 96 -6.14 11.71 -8.01
C ILE A 96 -6.33 10.22 -8.31
N ILE A 97 -6.08 9.80 -9.56
CA ILE A 97 -6.18 8.39 -9.97
C ILE A 97 -5.23 7.51 -9.15
N GLY A 98 -4.00 7.96 -8.91
CA GLY A 98 -3.02 7.24 -8.09
C GLY A 98 -3.46 7.06 -6.63
N ARG A 99 -4.05 8.10 -6.03
CA ARG A 99 -4.62 8.00 -4.66
C ARG A 99 -5.79 7.02 -4.61
N MET A 100 -6.68 7.07 -5.60
CA MET A 100 -7.79 6.11 -5.69
C MET A 100 -7.31 4.68 -5.92
N LEU A 101 -6.26 4.49 -6.71
CA LEU A 101 -5.64 3.18 -6.90
C LEU A 101 -5.10 2.62 -5.58
N MET A 102 -4.45 3.44 -4.77
CA MET A 102 -4.01 3.07 -3.42
C MET A 102 -5.19 2.63 -2.54
N PHE A 103 -6.26 3.43 -2.48
CA PHE A 103 -7.47 3.07 -1.73
C PHE A 103 -8.07 1.75 -2.21
N ALA A 104 -8.10 1.51 -3.51
CA ALA A 104 -8.62 0.28 -4.09
C ALA A 104 -7.75 -0.94 -3.74
N LEU A 105 -6.45 -0.78 -3.64
CA LEU A 105 -5.51 -1.87 -3.36
C LEU A 105 -5.35 -2.17 -1.86
N PHE A 106 -5.62 -1.22 -0.95
CA PHE A 106 -5.47 -1.44 0.49
C PHE A 106 -6.24 -2.65 1.04
N PRO A 107 -7.52 -2.87 0.70
CA PRO A 107 -8.23 -4.07 1.15
C PRO A 107 -7.60 -5.37 0.62
N VAL A 108 -7.12 -5.37 -0.62
CA VAL A 108 -6.43 -6.52 -1.22
C VAL A 108 -5.10 -6.79 -0.51
N LEU A 109 -4.33 -5.74 -0.22
CA LEU A 109 -3.11 -5.83 0.58
C LEU A 109 -3.40 -6.35 1.99
N GLY A 110 -4.51 -5.93 2.61
CA GLY A 110 -4.96 -6.44 3.90
C GLY A 110 -5.18 -7.96 3.89
N VAL A 111 -5.85 -8.48 2.86
CA VAL A 111 -6.03 -9.93 2.67
C VAL A 111 -4.67 -10.62 2.49
N THR A 112 -3.77 -10.03 1.70
CA THR A 112 -2.42 -10.58 1.45
C THR A 112 -1.61 -10.65 2.75
N GLN A 113 -1.60 -9.60 3.55
CA GLN A 113 -0.90 -9.56 4.84
C GLN A 113 -1.47 -10.56 5.87
N GLY A 114 -2.78 -10.77 5.86
CA GLY A 114 -3.42 -11.78 6.71
C GLY A 114 -3.14 -13.22 6.25
N PHE A 115 -3.01 -13.44 4.95
CA PHE A 115 -2.73 -14.74 4.35
C PHE A 115 -1.30 -15.22 4.61
N LEU A 116 -0.31 -14.34 4.51
CA LEU A 116 1.12 -14.67 4.60
C LEU A 116 1.51 -15.49 5.85
N PRO A 117 1.16 -15.09 7.10
CA PRO A 117 1.51 -15.86 8.28
C PRO A 117 0.83 -17.23 8.31
N ILE A 118 -0.41 -17.33 7.79
CA ILE A 118 -1.14 -18.61 7.73
C ILE A 118 -0.47 -19.57 6.76
N ALA A 119 -0.10 -19.08 5.58
CA ALA A 119 0.60 -19.86 4.57
C ALA A 119 1.99 -20.28 5.07
N GLY A 120 2.77 -19.35 5.64
CA GLY A 120 4.11 -19.60 6.17
C GLY A 120 4.10 -20.65 7.29
N TYR A 121 3.19 -20.56 8.25
CA TYR A 121 3.05 -21.55 9.32
C TYR A 121 2.73 -22.94 8.79
N ASN A 122 1.76 -23.05 7.87
CA ASN A 122 1.40 -24.34 7.29
C ASN A 122 2.49 -24.92 6.36
N TYR A 123 3.23 -24.04 5.69
CA TYR A 123 4.37 -24.44 4.86
C TYR A 123 5.51 -25.02 5.74
N GLY A 124 5.88 -24.34 6.81
CA GLY A 124 6.87 -24.84 7.77
C GLY A 124 6.46 -26.14 8.46
N ALA A 125 5.15 -26.36 8.63
CA ALA A 125 4.61 -27.61 9.16
C ALA A 125 4.44 -28.71 8.09
N HIS A 126 4.91 -28.53 6.87
CA HIS A 126 4.76 -29.41 5.71
C HIS A 126 3.30 -29.79 5.36
N LYS A 127 2.32 -28.94 5.73
CA LYS A 127 0.90 -29.14 5.44
C LYS A 127 0.51 -28.49 4.10
N PHE A 128 1.10 -28.94 3.01
CA PHE A 128 0.90 -28.37 1.66
C PHE A 128 -0.57 -28.26 1.20
N PRO A 129 -1.47 -29.24 1.51
CA PRO A 129 -2.89 -29.08 1.18
C PRO A 129 -3.53 -27.83 1.82
N ARG A 130 -3.16 -27.49 3.07
CA ARG A 130 -3.65 -26.31 3.75
C ARG A 130 -3.05 -25.03 3.20
N VAL A 131 -1.80 -25.05 2.77
CA VAL A 131 -1.18 -23.91 2.06
C VAL A 131 -1.97 -23.61 0.78
N ARG A 132 -2.24 -24.63 -0.03
CA ARG A 132 -3.01 -24.49 -1.28
C ARG A 132 -4.43 -23.99 -1.02
N GLU A 133 -5.08 -24.49 0.01
CA GLU A 133 -6.41 -24.02 0.44
C GLU A 133 -6.38 -22.55 0.86
N SER A 134 -5.36 -22.13 1.61
CA SER A 134 -5.17 -20.74 2.03
C SER A 134 -4.96 -19.81 0.84
N ILE A 135 -4.14 -20.20 -0.14
CA ILE A 135 -3.92 -19.46 -1.39
C ILE A 135 -5.24 -19.30 -2.14
N ASN A 136 -5.98 -20.38 -2.35
CA ASN A 136 -7.24 -20.33 -3.09
C ASN A 136 -8.28 -19.43 -2.40
N LYS A 137 -8.37 -19.49 -1.07
CA LYS A 137 -9.25 -18.62 -0.29
C LYS A 137 -8.81 -17.16 -0.38
N ALA A 138 -7.51 -16.88 -0.27
CA ALA A 138 -6.96 -15.53 -0.39
C ALA A 138 -7.27 -14.94 -1.78
N ILE A 139 -7.03 -15.68 -2.86
CA ILE A 139 -7.35 -15.25 -4.23
C ILE A 139 -8.84 -15.00 -4.38
N LYS A 140 -9.70 -15.87 -3.85
CA LYS A 140 -11.15 -15.72 -3.93
C LYS A 140 -11.63 -14.46 -3.22
N TYR A 141 -11.21 -14.25 -1.97
CA TYR A 141 -11.66 -13.09 -1.18
C TYR A 141 -11.06 -11.78 -1.67
N ALA A 142 -9.78 -11.76 -2.03
CA ALA A 142 -9.15 -10.57 -2.59
C ALA A 142 -9.72 -10.24 -3.98
N GLY A 143 -9.97 -11.26 -4.82
CA GLY A 143 -10.62 -11.08 -6.11
C GLY A 143 -12.04 -10.55 -6.00
N LEU A 144 -12.83 -11.05 -5.03
CA LEU A 144 -14.17 -10.54 -4.76
C LEU A 144 -14.15 -9.07 -4.29
N LEU A 145 -13.24 -8.73 -3.37
CA LEU A 145 -13.07 -7.34 -2.92
C LEU A 145 -12.66 -6.42 -4.06
N ALA A 146 -11.67 -6.86 -4.86
CA ALA A 146 -11.22 -6.10 -6.02
C ALA A 146 -12.34 -5.90 -7.04
N LEU A 147 -13.18 -6.93 -7.27
CA LEU A 147 -14.32 -6.84 -8.17
C LEU A 147 -15.37 -5.86 -7.66
N VAL A 148 -15.70 -5.88 -6.36
CA VAL A 148 -16.64 -4.91 -5.76
C VAL A 148 -16.12 -3.49 -5.93
N ILE A 149 -14.85 -3.25 -5.62
CA ILE A 149 -14.22 -1.93 -5.76
C ILE A 149 -14.21 -1.49 -7.24
N PHE A 150 -13.86 -2.41 -8.12
CA PHE A 150 -13.89 -2.17 -9.56
C PHE A 150 -15.28 -1.72 -10.03
N ILE A 151 -16.34 -2.43 -9.63
CA ILE A 151 -17.72 -2.08 -9.99
C ILE A 151 -18.08 -0.69 -9.43
N LEU A 152 -17.76 -0.40 -8.17
CA LEU A 152 -18.03 0.91 -7.56
C LEU A 152 -17.37 2.05 -8.34
N ILE A 153 -16.12 1.88 -8.74
CA ILE A 153 -15.38 2.89 -9.49
C ILE A 153 -15.90 3.02 -10.93
N MET A 154 -16.33 1.91 -11.56
CA MET A 154 -16.90 1.97 -12.91
C MET A 154 -18.26 2.65 -12.94
N VAL A 155 -19.07 2.47 -11.89
CA VAL A 155 -20.44 3.02 -11.82
C VAL A 155 -20.46 4.47 -11.35
N PHE A 156 -19.60 4.84 -10.38
CA PHE A 156 -19.62 6.13 -9.71
C PHE A 156 -18.30 6.94 -9.82
N PRO A 157 -17.62 6.98 -10.98
CA PRO A 157 -16.34 7.67 -11.07
C PRO A 157 -16.48 9.18 -10.85
N ASP A 158 -17.55 9.79 -11.37
CA ASP A 158 -17.81 11.22 -11.25
C ASP A 158 -18.01 11.65 -9.78
N ALA A 159 -18.79 10.89 -9.03
CA ALA A 159 -19.01 11.13 -7.61
C ALA A 159 -17.70 10.96 -6.80
N ILE A 160 -16.85 10.02 -7.20
CA ILE A 160 -15.55 9.82 -6.54
C ILE A 160 -14.62 10.99 -6.81
N VAL A 161 -14.50 11.44 -8.06
CA VAL A 161 -13.61 12.55 -8.43
C VAL A 161 -14.07 13.86 -7.79
N SER A 162 -15.37 14.09 -7.67
CA SER A 162 -15.92 15.31 -7.04
C SER A 162 -15.58 15.47 -5.55
N VAL A 163 -15.17 14.40 -4.86
CA VAL A 163 -14.67 14.48 -3.48
C VAL A 163 -13.28 15.11 -3.41
N PHE A 164 -12.48 15.02 -4.49
CA PHE A 164 -11.10 15.48 -4.51
C PHE A 164 -10.90 16.88 -5.09
N THR A 165 -11.80 17.32 -5.97
CA THR A 165 -11.67 18.61 -6.67
C THR A 165 -13.01 19.19 -7.04
N THR A 166 -13.02 20.52 -7.22
CA THR A 166 -14.14 21.29 -7.77
C THR A 166 -13.80 21.89 -9.14
N ASP A 167 -12.61 21.60 -9.68
CA ASP A 167 -12.18 22.11 -10.98
C ASP A 167 -12.93 21.40 -12.09
N GLU A 168 -13.60 22.17 -12.95
CA GLU A 168 -14.46 21.69 -14.01
C GLU A 168 -13.73 20.83 -15.05
N VAL A 169 -12.47 21.20 -15.39
CA VAL A 169 -11.67 20.46 -16.38
C VAL A 169 -11.29 19.08 -15.82
N ILE A 170 -10.86 19.04 -14.56
CA ILE A 170 -10.47 17.80 -13.90
C ILE A 170 -11.70 16.89 -13.69
N LEU A 171 -12.85 17.46 -13.33
CA LEU A 171 -14.11 16.73 -13.19
C LEU A 171 -14.59 16.11 -14.50
N ALA A 172 -14.38 16.77 -15.63
CA ALA A 172 -14.81 16.28 -16.93
C ALA A 172 -13.93 15.14 -17.48
N GLU A 173 -12.62 15.22 -17.30
CA GLU A 173 -11.67 14.31 -17.96
C GLU A 173 -11.23 13.12 -17.07
N THR A 174 -11.08 13.35 -15.75
CA THR A 174 -10.56 12.32 -14.83
C THR A 174 -11.41 11.04 -14.78
N PRO A 175 -12.76 11.07 -14.79
CA PRO A 175 -13.59 9.87 -14.75
C PRO A 175 -13.32 8.91 -15.91
N SER A 176 -13.13 9.45 -17.12
CA SER A 176 -12.82 8.64 -18.29
C SER A 176 -11.45 7.97 -18.16
N ALA A 177 -10.41 8.73 -17.81
CA ALA A 177 -9.06 8.21 -17.60
C ALA A 177 -9.02 7.17 -16.46
N MET A 178 -9.77 7.42 -15.37
CA MET A 178 -9.88 6.51 -14.24
C MET A 178 -10.48 5.17 -14.64
N ARG A 179 -11.51 5.13 -15.46
CA ARG A 179 -12.09 3.87 -15.95
C ARG A 179 -11.07 3.00 -16.67
N TRP A 180 -10.24 3.58 -17.54
CA TRP A 180 -9.21 2.84 -18.25
C TRP A 180 -8.14 2.25 -17.29
N VAL A 181 -7.66 3.03 -16.36
CA VAL A 181 -6.65 2.56 -15.39
C VAL A 181 -7.18 1.45 -14.51
N PHE A 182 -8.44 1.55 -14.08
CA PHE A 182 -9.05 0.60 -13.15
C PHE A 182 -9.49 -0.72 -13.78
N LEU A 183 -9.53 -0.84 -15.11
CA LEU A 183 -9.72 -2.12 -15.79
C LEU A 183 -8.69 -3.19 -15.36
N ALA A 184 -7.50 -2.77 -14.95
CA ALA A 184 -6.45 -3.69 -14.53
C ALA A 184 -6.61 -4.21 -13.07
N ILE A 185 -7.47 -3.62 -12.24
CA ILE A 185 -7.57 -3.96 -10.80
C ILE A 185 -7.87 -5.43 -10.52
N PRO A 186 -8.81 -6.10 -11.20
CA PRO A 186 -9.07 -7.51 -10.93
C PRO A 186 -7.84 -8.40 -11.18
N ILE A 187 -7.01 -8.03 -12.17
CA ILE A 187 -5.78 -8.76 -12.50
C ILE A 187 -4.70 -8.49 -11.45
N ILE A 188 -4.56 -7.25 -11.01
CA ILE A 188 -3.59 -6.83 -9.99
C ILE A 188 -3.83 -7.57 -8.67
N ALA A 189 -5.09 -7.79 -8.28
CA ALA A 189 -5.43 -8.52 -7.07
C ALA A 189 -4.90 -9.96 -7.08
N ILE A 190 -5.02 -10.66 -8.21
CA ILE A 190 -4.50 -12.02 -8.39
C ILE A 190 -2.96 -12.01 -8.35
N GLN A 191 -2.34 -11.03 -9.02
CA GLN A 191 -0.89 -10.88 -9.08
C GLN A 191 -0.28 -10.59 -7.70
N LEU A 192 -0.94 -9.76 -6.87
CA LEU A 192 -0.47 -9.43 -5.51
C LEU A 192 -0.38 -10.67 -4.60
N ILE A 193 -1.39 -11.55 -4.67
CA ILE A 193 -1.38 -12.79 -3.88
C ILE A 193 -0.38 -13.80 -4.45
N GLY A 194 -0.29 -13.90 -5.77
CA GLY A 194 0.64 -14.84 -6.41
C GLY A 194 2.11 -14.47 -6.27
N SER A 195 2.42 -13.20 -5.93
CA SER A 195 3.78 -12.69 -5.72
C SER A 195 4.19 -12.61 -4.24
N ALA A 196 3.29 -12.95 -3.32
CA ALA A 196 3.51 -12.92 -1.88
C ALA A 196 3.99 -14.27 -1.37
#